data_50c2cb5253e23e819bd39dcac02757f9
#
_entry.id   50c2cb5253e23e819bd39dcac02757f9
#
_cell.length_a   1.000
_cell.length_b   1.000
_cell.length_c   1.000
_cell.angle_alpha   90.00
_cell.angle_beta   90.00
_cell.angle_gamma   90.00
#
_symmetry.space_group_name_H-M   'P 1'
#
loop_
_entity.id
_entity.type
_entity.pdbx_description
1 polymer ?
#
loop_
_entity_poly.entity_id
_entity_poly.type
_entity_poly.pdbx_seq_one_letter_code
_entity_poly.pdbx_strand_id
1 'polypeptide(L)'
;MTDVVLPCRNEAAALPDLLARMPAGYRPLVVDNGSTDGSAEVARAYGAEVISVAEPGYGAAVHAGVVAANPADGVVCVMDADGSFDPAQLPRVAAPVLAGTAQLGTGRRRPAVRGAWPLHARIANAVLARRLRRSSGLPVYDIGPIRAVRRDDLLTLELRDRRFGYPLELLIAAGRAGWRVVEVDVDYHPRAAGTRSKVTGTVLGTVRAVRDMSAVLAR
;
A
#
# COMPACT_ATOMS: atom_id res chain seq x y z
N MET A 1 -4.89 -13.85 -13.19
CA MET A 1 -5.03 -13.72 -11.72
C MET A 1 -4.33 -12.42 -11.35
N THR A 2 -4.71 -11.70 -10.31
CA THR A 2 -4.07 -10.43 -9.92
C THR A 2 -3.29 -10.64 -8.63
N ASP A 3 -1.98 -10.39 -8.64
CA ASP A 3 -1.17 -10.48 -7.43
C ASP A 3 -1.46 -9.33 -6.48
N VAL A 4 -1.54 -9.65 -5.18
CA VAL A 4 -1.74 -8.69 -4.10
C VAL A 4 -0.52 -8.69 -3.21
N VAL A 5 0.34 -7.71 -3.37
CA VAL A 5 1.51 -7.49 -2.53
C VAL A 5 1.06 -6.98 -1.16
N LEU A 6 1.36 -7.75 -0.13
CA LEU A 6 1.04 -7.50 1.27
C LEU A 6 2.34 -7.28 2.05
N PRO A 7 2.86 -6.03 2.14
CA PRO A 7 4.04 -5.77 2.96
C PRO A 7 3.72 -6.08 4.42
N CYS A 8 4.47 -7.00 4.99
CA CYS A 8 4.20 -7.59 6.30
C CYS A 8 5.39 -7.40 7.25
N ARG A 9 5.10 -6.99 8.47
CA ARG A 9 6.06 -7.02 9.58
C ARG A 9 5.32 -7.09 10.91
N ASN A 10 5.33 -8.26 11.56
CA ASN A 10 4.63 -8.51 12.80
C ASN A 10 3.13 -8.22 12.70
N GLU A 11 2.47 -8.97 11.81
CA GLU A 11 1.03 -8.87 11.53
C GLU A 11 0.34 -10.24 11.64
N ALA A 12 0.95 -11.21 12.39
CA ALA A 12 0.43 -12.57 12.54
C ALA A 12 -1.05 -12.60 12.97
N ALA A 13 -1.48 -11.66 13.82
CA ALA A 13 -2.87 -11.58 14.29
C ALA A 13 -3.87 -11.13 13.21
N ALA A 14 -3.43 -10.38 12.21
CA ALA A 14 -4.30 -9.85 11.16
C ALA A 14 -4.42 -10.78 9.94
N LEU A 15 -3.36 -11.51 9.63
CA LEU A 15 -3.24 -12.31 8.41
C LEU A 15 -4.35 -13.36 8.23
N PRO A 16 -4.79 -14.13 9.26
CA PRO A 16 -5.83 -15.14 9.08
C PRO A 16 -7.12 -14.60 8.48
N ASP A 17 -7.66 -13.55 9.08
CA ASP A 17 -8.91 -12.94 8.63
C ASP A 17 -8.76 -12.23 7.29
N LEU A 18 -7.63 -11.55 7.08
CA LEU A 18 -7.32 -10.89 5.81
C LEU A 18 -7.22 -11.89 4.66
N LEU A 19 -6.47 -12.99 4.84
CA LEU A 19 -6.24 -13.98 3.79
C LEU A 19 -7.51 -14.79 3.48
N ALA A 20 -8.32 -15.10 4.51
CA ALA A 20 -9.59 -15.80 4.33
C ALA A 20 -10.63 -14.98 3.52
N ARG A 21 -10.51 -13.66 3.51
CA ARG A 21 -11.40 -12.74 2.76
C ARG A 21 -10.85 -12.31 1.41
N MET A 22 -9.72 -12.89 0.95
CA MET A 22 -9.17 -12.55 -0.36
C MET A 22 -10.15 -12.90 -1.46
N PRO A 23 -10.52 -11.96 -2.35
CA PRO A 23 -11.51 -12.24 -3.38
C PRO A 23 -10.98 -13.20 -4.45
N ALA A 24 -11.87 -13.94 -5.06
CA ALA A 24 -11.53 -14.85 -6.16
C ALA A 24 -10.81 -14.10 -7.30
N GLY A 25 -9.78 -14.71 -7.85
CA GLY A 25 -8.95 -14.11 -8.89
C GLY A 25 -7.82 -13.21 -8.36
N TYR A 26 -7.71 -13.02 -7.04
CA TYR A 26 -6.62 -12.29 -6.39
C TYR A 26 -5.74 -13.26 -5.60
N ARG A 27 -4.42 -13.20 -5.82
CA ARG A 27 -3.43 -14.08 -5.18
C ARG A 27 -2.61 -13.30 -4.17
N PRO A 28 -2.66 -13.65 -2.87
CA PRO A 28 -1.88 -12.96 -1.85
C PRO A 28 -0.40 -13.31 -1.97
N LEU A 29 0.44 -12.28 -2.04
CA LEU A 29 1.89 -12.33 -2.00
C LEU A 29 2.36 -11.57 -0.76
N VAL A 30 2.59 -12.28 0.32
CA VAL A 30 3.04 -11.70 1.60
C VAL A 30 4.54 -11.46 1.55
N VAL A 31 4.94 -10.20 1.72
CA VAL A 31 6.35 -9.82 1.73
C VAL A 31 6.79 -9.57 3.16
N ASP A 32 7.42 -10.56 3.75
CA ASP A 32 7.91 -10.51 5.12
C ASP A 32 9.18 -9.66 5.22
N ASN A 33 9.11 -8.57 5.97
CA ASN A 33 10.20 -7.62 6.16
C ASN A 33 10.77 -7.70 7.59
N GLY A 34 11.15 -8.92 7.98
CA GLY A 34 11.77 -9.21 9.25
C GLY A 34 10.78 -9.30 10.41
N SER A 35 9.71 -10.08 10.27
CA SER A 35 8.81 -10.44 11.36
C SER A 35 9.46 -11.38 12.36
N THR A 36 9.02 -11.29 13.61
CA THR A 36 9.48 -12.10 14.75
C THR A 36 8.33 -12.76 15.50
N ASP A 37 7.11 -12.62 14.98
CA ASP A 37 5.86 -13.08 15.63
C ASP A 37 5.19 -14.28 14.94
N GLY A 38 5.89 -14.92 13.98
CA GLY A 38 5.33 -16.03 13.21
C GLY A 38 4.47 -15.61 12.01
N SER A 39 4.50 -14.33 11.59
CA SER A 39 3.70 -13.86 10.44
C SER A 39 3.93 -14.66 9.17
N ALA A 40 5.17 -15.03 8.86
CA ALA A 40 5.50 -15.79 7.65
C ALA A 40 4.91 -17.21 7.67
N GLU A 41 4.96 -17.87 8.80
CA GLU A 41 4.39 -19.21 9.02
C GLU A 41 2.86 -19.17 8.92
N VAL A 42 2.23 -18.18 9.54
CA VAL A 42 0.78 -17.96 9.45
C VAL A 42 0.38 -17.73 8.01
N ALA A 43 1.07 -16.85 7.26
CA ALA A 43 0.76 -16.59 5.87
C ALA A 43 0.79 -17.85 5.00
N ARG A 44 1.83 -18.69 5.15
CA ARG A 44 1.93 -19.97 4.42
C ARG A 44 0.81 -20.93 4.77
N ALA A 45 0.45 -21.02 6.05
CA ALA A 45 -0.63 -21.90 6.52
C ALA A 45 -1.99 -21.52 5.90
N TYR A 46 -2.19 -20.24 5.54
CA TYR A 46 -3.38 -19.76 4.84
C TYR A 46 -3.22 -19.69 3.30
N GLY A 47 -2.20 -20.37 2.75
CA GLY A 47 -2.02 -20.53 1.31
C GLY A 47 -1.42 -19.34 0.59
N ALA A 48 -0.90 -18.33 1.31
CA ALA A 48 -0.21 -17.22 0.68
C ALA A 48 1.21 -17.61 0.24
N GLU A 49 1.65 -17.08 -0.90
CA GLU A 49 3.07 -17.08 -1.23
C GLU A 49 3.80 -16.10 -0.32
N VAL A 50 4.98 -16.49 0.19
CA VAL A 50 5.75 -15.66 1.14
C VAL A 50 7.15 -15.40 0.61
N ILE A 51 7.50 -14.12 0.50
CA ILE A 51 8.83 -13.64 0.16
C ILE A 51 9.45 -12.98 1.39
N SER A 52 10.69 -13.30 1.70
CA SER A 52 11.45 -12.63 2.77
C SER A 52 12.39 -11.60 2.19
N VAL A 53 12.39 -10.40 2.78
CA VAL A 53 13.22 -9.27 2.36
C VAL A 53 14.08 -8.80 3.53
N ALA A 54 15.40 -8.86 3.34
CA ALA A 54 16.37 -8.46 4.37
C ALA A 54 16.49 -6.94 4.51
N GLU A 55 16.31 -6.17 3.42
CA GLU A 55 16.37 -4.71 3.46
C GLU A 55 15.15 -4.17 4.24
N PRO A 56 15.38 -3.46 5.37
CA PRO A 56 14.27 -2.98 6.19
C PRO A 56 13.60 -1.76 5.55
N GLY A 57 12.28 -1.82 5.40
CA GLY A 57 11.50 -0.69 4.91
C GLY A 57 10.20 -1.09 4.22
N TYR A 58 9.18 -0.25 4.37
CA TYR A 58 7.91 -0.43 3.68
C TYR A 58 8.08 -0.47 2.15
N GLY A 59 8.81 0.49 1.60
CA GLY A 59 9.10 0.57 0.17
C GLY A 59 9.93 -0.62 -0.33
N ALA A 60 10.87 -1.15 0.49
CA ALA A 60 11.63 -2.34 0.15
C ALA A 60 10.73 -3.55 0.01
N ALA A 61 9.81 -3.75 0.95
CA ALA A 61 8.84 -4.85 0.89
C ALA A 61 7.88 -4.71 -0.32
N VAL A 62 7.32 -3.52 -0.55
CA VAL A 62 6.45 -3.29 -1.71
C VAL A 62 7.20 -3.53 -3.01
N HIS A 63 8.40 -2.96 -3.16
CA HIS A 63 9.19 -3.10 -4.39
C HIS A 63 9.55 -4.57 -4.67
N ALA A 64 10.02 -5.29 -3.67
CA ALA A 64 10.34 -6.70 -3.81
C ALA A 64 9.12 -7.54 -4.22
N GLY A 65 7.96 -7.27 -3.63
CA GLY A 65 6.71 -7.92 -4.00
C GLY A 65 6.29 -7.62 -5.45
N VAL A 66 6.42 -6.38 -5.90
CA VAL A 66 6.14 -5.99 -7.29
C VAL A 66 7.10 -6.69 -8.27
N VAL A 67 8.38 -6.78 -7.94
CA VAL A 67 9.37 -7.49 -8.77
C VAL A 67 9.04 -8.98 -8.87
N ALA A 68 8.63 -9.59 -7.76
CA ALA A 68 8.31 -11.01 -7.70
C ALA A 68 6.92 -11.36 -8.24
N ALA A 69 6.01 -10.39 -8.34
CA ALA A 69 4.68 -10.61 -8.92
C ALA A 69 4.79 -11.17 -10.34
N ASN A 70 3.85 -12.05 -10.69
CA ASN A 70 3.87 -12.73 -12.00
C ASN A 70 3.68 -11.71 -13.14
N PRO A 71 4.64 -11.58 -14.06
CA PRO A 71 4.54 -10.62 -15.17
C PRO A 71 3.37 -10.94 -16.13
N ALA A 72 2.96 -12.20 -16.23
CA ALA A 72 1.85 -12.60 -17.10
C ALA A 72 0.49 -12.07 -16.61
N ASP A 73 0.35 -11.73 -15.32
CA ASP A 73 -0.91 -11.23 -14.76
C ASP A 73 -1.13 -9.73 -15.08
N GLY A 74 -0.08 -9.00 -15.40
CA GLY A 74 -0.08 -7.62 -15.89
C GLY A 74 -0.42 -6.56 -14.84
N VAL A 75 -1.39 -6.79 -13.95
CA VAL A 75 -1.78 -5.86 -12.88
C VAL A 75 -1.39 -6.42 -11.53
N VAL A 76 -0.80 -5.57 -10.70
CA VAL A 76 -0.47 -5.86 -9.31
C VAL A 76 -1.22 -4.90 -8.39
N CYS A 77 -1.76 -5.43 -7.30
CA CYS A 77 -2.31 -4.65 -6.21
C CYS A 77 -1.32 -4.57 -5.05
N VAL A 78 -1.37 -3.49 -4.29
CA VAL A 78 -0.64 -3.33 -3.02
C VAL A 78 -1.65 -2.99 -1.95
N MET A 79 -1.59 -3.64 -0.79
CA MET A 79 -2.47 -3.36 0.35
C MET A 79 -1.74 -3.67 1.65
N ASP A 80 -1.98 -2.87 2.71
CA ASP A 80 -1.40 -3.14 4.03
C ASP A 80 -1.93 -4.45 4.62
N ALA A 81 -1.07 -5.21 5.31
CA ALA A 81 -1.38 -6.51 5.89
C ALA A 81 -1.94 -6.45 7.33
N ASP A 82 -2.24 -5.25 7.85
CA ASP A 82 -2.59 -5.00 9.26
C ASP A 82 -4.08 -5.12 9.61
N GLY A 83 -4.89 -5.56 8.65
CA GLY A 83 -6.34 -5.71 8.80
C GLY A 83 -7.13 -4.40 8.73
N SER A 84 -6.49 -3.27 8.42
CA SER A 84 -7.20 -1.99 8.31
C SER A 84 -8.03 -1.83 7.04
N PHE A 85 -7.84 -2.72 6.06
CA PHE A 85 -8.61 -2.76 4.82
C PHE A 85 -9.27 -4.12 4.62
N ASP A 86 -10.47 -4.11 4.07
CA ASP A 86 -11.13 -5.31 3.58
C ASP A 86 -10.60 -5.65 2.18
N PRO A 87 -10.02 -6.84 1.95
CA PRO A 87 -9.59 -7.29 0.64
C PRO A 87 -10.71 -7.30 -0.43
N ALA A 88 -11.96 -7.44 -0.03
CA ALA A 88 -13.11 -7.36 -0.94
C ALA A 88 -13.22 -6.02 -1.69
N GLN A 89 -12.47 -4.99 -1.28
CA GLN A 89 -12.42 -3.70 -1.95
C GLN A 89 -11.39 -3.65 -3.10
N LEU A 90 -10.48 -4.61 -3.19
CA LEU A 90 -9.45 -4.69 -4.24
C LEU A 90 -10.02 -4.61 -5.66
N PRO A 91 -11.09 -5.36 -6.02
CA PRO A 91 -11.65 -5.30 -7.37
C PRO A 91 -12.07 -3.89 -7.79
N ARG A 92 -12.65 -3.10 -6.86
CA ARG A 92 -13.08 -1.73 -7.13
C ARG A 92 -11.89 -0.81 -7.41
N VAL A 93 -10.78 -0.99 -6.70
CA VAL A 93 -9.56 -0.19 -6.90
C VAL A 93 -8.82 -0.62 -8.18
N ALA A 94 -8.84 -1.91 -8.52
CA ALA A 94 -8.18 -2.45 -9.70
C ALA A 94 -8.97 -2.21 -10.99
N ALA A 95 -10.29 -2.06 -10.93
CA ALA A 95 -11.17 -1.97 -12.09
C ALA A 95 -10.72 -0.92 -13.14
N PRO A 96 -10.34 0.32 -12.80
CA PRO A 96 -9.90 1.30 -13.80
C PRO A 96 -8.62 0.89 -14.53
N VAL A 97 -7.72 0.18 -13.84
CA VAL A 97 -6.45 -0.29 -14.42
C VAL A 97 -6.68 -1.51 -15.31
N LEU A 98 -7.49 -2.46 -14.85
CA LEU A 98 -7.87 -3.64 -15.64
C LEU A 98 -8.63 -3.25 -16.91
N ALA A 99 -9.47 -2.22 -16.86
CA ALA A 99 -10.19 -1.68 -18.01
C ALA A 99 -9.31 -0.80 -18.93
N GLY A 100 -8.05 -0.53 -18.57
CA GLY A 100 -7.15 0.34 -19.35
C GLY A 100 -7.53 1.84 -19.33
N THR A 101 -8.46 2.24 -18.46
CA THR A 101 -8.91 3.64 -18.33
C THR A 101 -8.02 4.48 -17.42
N ALA A 102 -7.18 3.84 -16.60
CA ALA A 102 -6.17 4.46 -15.75
C ALA A 102 -4.88 3.64 -15.72
N GLN A 103 -3.74 4.28 -15.44
CA GLN A 103 -2.48 3.61 -15.15
C GLN A 103 -2.36 3.25 -13.66
N LEU A 104 -3.01 4.03 -12.77
CA LEU A 104 -2.98 3.82 -11.33
C LEU A 104 -4.38 3.99 -10.73
N GLY A 105 -4.85 2.96 -10.05
CA GLY A 105 -5.99 3.02 -9.13
C GLY A 105 -5.47 3.21 -7.70
N THR A 106 -6.07 4.11 -6.93
CA THR A 106 -5.71 4.35 -5.53
C THR A 106 -6.94 4.42 -4.64
N GLY A 107 -6.85 3.86 -3.43
CA GLY A 107 -7.93 3.89 -2.45
C GLY A 107 -7.86 5.14 -1.57
N ARG A 108 -8.95 5.91 -1.51
CA ARG A 108 -9.12 7.00 -0.57
C ARG A 108 -9.81 6.50 0.70
N ARG A 109 -9.13 6.63 1.83
CA ARG A 109 -9.64 6.15 3.12
C ARG A 109 -10.89 6.88 3.57
N ARG A 110 -11.94 6.11 3.84
CA ARG A 110 -13.15 6.55 4.52
C ARG A 110 -13.22 5.82 5.87
N PRO A 111 -13.02 6.50 7.00
CA PRO A 111 -13.10 5.85 8.30
C PRO A 111 -14.46 5.20 8.51
N ALA A 112 -14.50 3.88 8.66
CA ALA A 112 -15.73 3.11 8.90
C ALA A 112 -16.32 3.37 10.29
N VAL A 113 -15.46 3.68 11.26
CA VAL A 113 -15.86 4.06 12.62
C VAL A 113 -15.08 5.27 13.11
N ARG A 114 -15.64 6.00 14.09
CA ARG A 114 -14.96 7.13 14.71
C ARG A 114 -13.66 6.67 15.36
N GLY A 115 -12.54 7.39 15.08
CA GLY A 115 -11.23 7.06 15.64
C GLY A 115 -10.41 6.04 14.88
N ALA A 116 -10.94 5.37 13.85
CA ALA A 116 -10.16 4.45 13.02
C ALA A 116 -8.92 5.13 12.41
N TRP A 117 -9.03 6.40 12.09
CA TRP A 117 -7.92 7.19 11.55
C TRP A 117 -7.63 8.40 12.46
N PRO A 118 -6.48 8.45 13.16
CA PRO A 118 -6.14 9.53 14.08
C PRO A 118 -6.14 10.90 13.38
N LEU A 119 -6.66 11.92 14.05
CA LEU A 119 -6.85 13.27 13.49
C LEU A 119 -5.53 13.88 12.96
N HIS A 120 -4.44 13.75 13.72
CA HIS A 120 -3.13 14.26 13.30
C HIS A 120 -2.64 13.61 11.99
N ALA A 121 -2.87 12.29 11.82
CA ALA A 121 -2.51 11.57 10.60
C ALA A 121 -3.39 12.01 9.41
N ARG A 122 -4.68 12.28 9.65
CA ARG A 122 -5.60 12.82 8.63
C ARG A 122 -5.16 14.21 8.17
N ILE A 123 -4.80 15.09 9.09
CA ILE A 123 -4.31 16.44 8.77
C ILE A 123 -3.02 16.36 7.97
N ALA A 124 -2.03 15.56 8.41
CA ALA A 124 -0.78 15.36 7.70
C ALA A 124 -1.00 14.84 6.28
N ASN A 125 -1.87 13.83 6.11
CA ASN A 125 -2.24 13.30 4.81
C ASN A 125 -2.90 14.36 3.92
N ALA A 126 -3.84 15.14 4.45
CA ALA A 126 -4.52 16.20 3.69
C ALA A 126 -3.55 17.28 3.20
N VAL A 127 -2.58 17.67 4.03
CA VAL A 127 -1.53 18.63 3.65
C VAL A 127 -0.66 18.06 2.52
N LEU A 128 -0.20 16.83 2.65
CA LEU A 128 0.61 16.16 1.62
C LEU A 128 -0.15 15.99 0.31
N ALA A 129 -1.39 15.50 0.37
CA ALA A 129 -2.24 15.33 -0.82
C ALA A 129 -2.54 16.69 -1.49
N ARG A 130 -2.75 17.78 -0.71
CA ARG A 130 -2.92 19.14 -1.25
C ARG A 130 -1.67 19.63 -1.96
N ARG A 131 -0.47 19.39 -1.38
CA ARG A 131 0.80 19.75 -2.04
C ARG A 131 0.99 18.96 -3.33
N LEU A 132 0.74 17.67 -3.30
CA LEU A 132 0.83 16.80 -4.47
C LEU A 132 -0.10 17.29 -5.60
N ARG A 133 -1.38 17.56 -5.31
CA ARG A 133 -2.31 18.08 -6.32
C ARG A 133 -1.83 19.39 -6.95
N ARG A 134 -1.23 20.27 -6.15
CA ARG A 134 -0.72 21.56 -6.66
C ARG A 134 0.53 21.39 -7.53
N SER A 135 1.38 20.43 -7.24
CA SER A 135 2.63 20.23 -7.98
C SER A 135 2.49 19.30 -9.18
N SER A 136 1.57 18.33 -9.14
CA SER A 136 1.43 17.29 -10.18
C SER A 136 0.11 17.36 -10.97
N GLY A 137 -0.86 18.14 -10.51
CA GLY A 137 -2.21 18.17 -11.11
C GLY A 137 -3.04 16.90 -10.90
N LEU A 138 -2.51 15.88 -10.20
CA LEU A 138 -3.22 14.62 -9.98
C LEU A 138 -4.44 14.80 -9.08
N PRO A 139 -5.61 14.22 -9.41
CA PRO A 139 -6.84 14.33 -8.61
C PRO A 139 -6.84 13.38 -7.41
N VAL A 140 -5.80 13.45 -6.55
CA VAL A 140 -5.60 12.56 -5.41
C VAL A 140 -5.79 13.31 -4.10
N TYR A 141 -6.64 12.81 -3.22
CA TYR A 141 -6.96 13.39 -1.91
C TYR A 141 -6.40 12.59 -0.74
N ASP A 142 -5.90 11.39 -1.01
CA ASP A 142 -5.29 10.50 -0.02
C ASP A 142 -4.02 9.84 -0.59
N ILE A 143 -2.94 9.82 0.20
CA ILE A 143 -1.76 9.01 -0.12
C ILE A 143 -2.04 7.60 0.41
N GLY A 144 -3.11 7.01 -0.13
CA GLY A 144 -3.66 5.77 0.36
C GLY A 144 -2.72 4.58 0.21
N PRO A 145 -2.80 3.61 1.11
CA PRO A 145 -1.96 2.41 1.06
C PRO A 145 -2.51 1.29 0.16
N ILE A 146 -3.77 1.37 -0.29
CA ILE A 146 -4.33 0.41 -1.25
C ILE A 146 -4.22 0.95 -2.68
N ARG A 147 -3.61 0.19 -3.58
CA ARG A 147 -3.32 0.61 -4.96
C ARG A 147 -3.42 -0.56 -5.91
N ALA A 148 -3.70 -0.23 -7.18
CA ALA A 148 -3.60 -1.15 -8.30
C ALA A 148 -2.86 -0.45 -9.44
N VAL A 149 -1.95 -1.16 -10.11
CA VAL A 149 -1.11 -0.59 -11.16
C VAL A 149 -0.65 -1.72 -12.11
N ARG A 150 -0.35 -1.41 -13.36
CA ARG A 150 0.35 -2.37 -14.21
C ARG A 150 1.77 -2.55 -13.70
N ARG A 151 2.16 -3.82 -13.47
CA ARG A 151 3.47 -4.18 -12.91
C ARG A 151 4.62 -3.54 -13.68
N ASP A 152 4.64 -3.71 -14.98
CA ASP A 152 5.75 -3.25 -15.81
C ASP A 152 5.79 -1.72 -15.88
N ASP A 153 4.63 -1.05 -15.98
CA ASP A 153 4.58 0.42 -15.92
C ASP A 153 5.15 0.96 -14.59
N LEU A 154 4.83 0.30 -13.46
CA LEU A 154 5.38 0.68 -12.17
C LEU A 154 6.91 0.55 -12.12
N LEU A 155 7.44 -0.52 -12.69
CA LEU A 155 8.90 -0.76 -12.71
C LEU A 155 9.63 0.25 -13.57
N THR A 156 9.01 0.78 -14.65
CA THR A 156 9.61 1.84 -15.49
C THR A 156 9.77 3.18 -14.75
N LEU A 157 9.05 3.40 -13.67
CA LEU A 157 9.18 4.63 -12.87
C LEU A 157 10.48 4.67 -12.04
N GLU A 158 11.20 3.56 -11.92
CA GLU A 158 12.50 3.47 -11.22
C GLU A 158 12.47 4.10 -9.82
N LEU A 159 11.41 3.83 -9.05
CA LEU A 159 11.25 4.38 -7.70
C LEU A 159 12.43 4.00 -6.81
N ARG A 160 12.97 4.96 -6.06
CA ARG A 160 14.21 4.83 -5.28
C ARG A 160 13.98 4.72 -3.78
N ASP A 161 12.90 5.30 -3.27
CA ASP A 161 12.64 5.24 -1.84
C ASP A 161 12.27 3.80 -1.43
N ARG A 162 12.99 3.27 -0.45
CA ARG A 162 12.75 1.92 0.10
C ARG A 162 12.05 1.98 1.48
N ARG A 163 11.66 3.17 1.92
CA ARG A 163 11.08 3.44 3.23
C ARG A 163 9.64 3.94 3.10
N PHE A 164 9.24 4.86 3.96
CA PHE A 164 7.88 5.39 4.01
C PHE A 164 7.57 6.45 2.95
N GLY A 165 8.55 6.91 2.20
CA GLY A 165 8.37 7.82 1.06
C GLY A 165 7.88 7.14 -0.21
N TYR A 166 8.02 5.81 -0.34
CA TYR A 166 7.66 5.06 -1.55
C TYR A 166 6.25 5.38 -2.08
N PRO A 167 5.18 5.42 -1.25
CA PRO A 167 3.84 5.77 -1.72
C PRO A 167 3.73 7.15 -2.33
N LEU A 168 4.42 8.12 -1.76
CA LEU A 168 4.42 9.50 -2.22
C LEU A 168 5.27 9.65 -3.48
N GLU A 169 6.43 8.99 -3.54
CA GLU A 169 7.29 8.96 -4.72
C GLU A 169 6.54 8.39 -5.94
N LEU A 170 5.80 7.29 -5.76
CA LEU A 170 4.96 6.73 -6.81
C LEU A 170 4.00 7.76 -7.39
N LEU A 171 3.27 8.49 -6.54
CA LEU A 171 2.30 9.48 -7.01
C LEU A 171 2.99 10.68 -7.71
N ILE A 172 4.15 11.12 -7.23
CA ILE A 172 4.94 12.18 -7.88
C ILE A 172 5.44 11.69 -9.24
N ALA A 173 6.00 10.49 -9.31
CA ALA A 173 6.50 9.91 -10.56
C ALA A 173 5.37 9.67 -11.56
N ALA A 174 4.22 9.15 -11.11
CA ALA A 174 3.02 9.00 -11.93
C ALA A 174 2.55 10.34 -12.53
N GLY A 175 2.56 11.42 -11.71
CA GLY A 175 2.23 12.76 -12.20
C GLY A 175 3.22 13.27 -13.24
N ARG A 176 4.52 13.09 -13.02
CA ARG A 176 5.58 13.47 -13.98
C ARG A 176 5.49 12.67 -15.29
N ALA A 177 5.08 11.41 -15.20
CA ALA A 177 4.87 10.53 -16.35
C ALA A 177 3.52 10.77 -17.07
N GLY A 178 2.70 11.69 -16.60
CA GLY A 178 1.39 11.99 -17.19
C GLY A 178 0.35 10.89 -17.03
N TRP A 179 0.47 10.06 -15.99
CA TRP A 179 -0.46 8.95 -15.77
C TRP A 179 -1.87 9.44 -15.41
N ARG A 180 -2.86 8.72 -15.93
CA ARG A 180 -4.23 8.86 -15.46
C ARG A 180 -4.37 8.10 -14.15
N VAL A 181 -4.66 8.81 -13.07
CA VAL A 181 -4.86 8.27 -11.74
C VAL A 181 -6.32 8.37 -11.35
N VAL A 182 -6.91 7.26 -10.91
CA VAL A 182 -8.30 7.22 -10.42
C VAL A 182 -8.29 6.90 -8.94
N GLU A 183 -8.89 7.80 -8.15
CA GLU A 183 -9.07 7.61 -6.71
C GLU A 183 -10.48 7.07 -6.42
N VAL A 184 -10.56 5.99 -5.64
CA VAL A 184 -11.81 5.30 -5.28
C VAL A 184 -11.96 5.29 -3.77
N ASP A 185 -13.13 5.62 -3.24
CA ASP A 185 -13.37 5.55 -1.80
C ASP A 185 -13.30 4.11 -1.29
N VAL A 186 -12.55 3.89 -0.20
CA VAL A 186 -12.38 2.59 0.45
C VAL A 186 -12.61 2.72 1.96
N ASP A 187 -13.29 1.75 2.55
CA ASP A 187 -13.52 1.72 3.98
C ASP A 187 -12.21 1.46 4.72
N TYR A 188 -11.97 2.24 5.76
CA TYR A 188 -10.79 2.16 6.60
C TYR A 188 -11.19 1.83 8.03
N HIS A 189 -10.78 0.67 8.49
CA HIS A 189 -11.08 0.12 9.80
C HIS A 189 -9.94 0.34 10.79
N PRO A 190 -10.19 0.23 12.11
CA PRO A 190 -9.12 0.06 13.07
C PRO A 190 -8.28 -1.17 12.70
N ARG A 191 -7.00 -1.12 12.98
CA ARG A 191 -6.11 -2.28 12.80
C ARG A 191 -6.59 -3.46 13.63
N ALA A 192 -6.26 -4.66 13.21
CA ALA A 192 -6.54 -5.86 13.99
C ALA A 192 -5.94 -5.77 15.41
N ALA A 193 -6.65 -6.29 16.39
CA ALA A 193 -6.17 -6.33 17.75
C ALA A 193 -4.82 -7.10 17.84
N GLY A 194 -3.87 -6.57 18.59
CA GLY A 194 -2.51 -7.13 18.69
C GLY A 194 -1.50 -6.55 17.69
N THR A 195 -1.95 -5.84 16.63
CA THR A 195 -1.03 -5.16 15.71
C THR A 195 -0.72 -3.74 16.18
N ARG A 196 0.48 -3.23 15.87
CA ARG A 196 0.89 -1.87 16.23
C ARG A 196 1.31 -1.07 15.00
N SER A 197 0.79 0.17 14.87
CA SER A 197 1.24 1.06 13.81
C SER A 197 2.73 1.39 13.94
N LYS A 198 3.50 1.10 12.91
CA LYS A 198 4.94 1.43 12.83
C LYS A 198 5.17 2.87 12.36
N VAL A 199 4.14 3.50 11.81
CA VAL A 199 4.17 4.88 11.31
C VAL A 199 3.54 5.85 12.31
N THR A 200 2.29 5.62 12.72
CA THR A 200 1.52 6.55 13.55
C THR A 200 1.38 6.09 15.00
N GLY A 201 1.83 4.88 15.33
CA GLY A 201 1.75 4.31 16.68
C GLY A 201 2.82 4.81 17.66
N THR A 202 3.86 5.50 17.16
CA THR A 202 4.91 6.11 17.99
C THR A 202 5.31 7.46 17.43
N VAL A 203 5.74 8.38 18.32
CA VAL A 203 6.26 9.70 17.90
C VAL A 203 7.45 9.54 16.95
N LEU A 204 8.38 8.63 17.25
CA LEU A 204 9.54 8.33 16.40
C LEU A 204 9.14 7.79 15.03
N GLY A 205 8.11 6.94 14.96
CA GLY A 205 7.58 6.43 13.68
C GLY A 205 7.00 7.55 12.82
N THR A 206 6.22 8.44 13.44
CA THR A 206 5.65 9.61 12.75
C THR A 206 6.75 10.55 12.24
N VAL A 207 7.76 10.87 13.06
CA VAL A 207 8.90 11.72 12.66
C VAL A 207 9.67 11.09 11.49
N ARG A 208 9.92 9.78 11.52
CA ARG A 208 10.58 9.07 10.40
C ARG A 208 9.76 9.15 9.12
N ALA A 209 8.47 8.89 9.18
CA ALA A 209 7.60 8.95 8.01
C ALA A 209 7.54 10.38 7.41
N VAL A 210 7.41 11.40 8.26
CA VAL A 210 7.42 12.81 7.82
C VAL A 210 8.76 13.16 7.18
N ARG A 211 9.88 12.73 7.76
CA ARG A 211 11.21 12.95 7.20
C ARG A 211 11.37 12.28 5.83
N ASP A 212 11.02 11.01 5.73
CA ASP A 212 11.13 10.24 4.48
C ASP A 212 10.25 10.87 3.37
N MET A 213 9.02 11.23 3.69
CA MET A 213 8.12 11.92 2.76
C MET A 213 8.63 13.33 2.38
N SER A 214 9.22 14.08 3.33
CA SER A 214 9.79 15.39 3.05
C SER A 214 11.01 15.32 2.15
N ALA A 215 11.83 14.29 2.31
CA ALA A 215 12.99 14.05 1.44
C ALA A 215 12.57 13.73 0.00
N VAL A 216 11.44 13.03 -0.18
CA VAL A 216 10.87 12.76 -1.53
C VAL A 216 10.32 14.03 -2.17
N LEU A 217 9.68 14.93 -1.40
CA LEU A 217 9.17 16.21 -1.91
C LEU A 217 10.27 17.20 -2.31
N ALA A 218 11.50 17.01 -1.81
CA ALA A 218 12.63 17.88 -2.09
C ALA A 218 13.45 17.46 -3.34
N ARG A 219 13.12 16.30 -3.92
CA ARG A 219 13.70 15.76 -5.17
C ARG A 219 12.89 16.17 -6.40
#